data_40c17b519f87df5c763a939d931930b6
#
_entry.id   40c17b519f87df5c763a939d931930b6
#
_cell.length_a   1.000
_cell.length_b   1.000
_cell.length_c   1.000
_cell.angle_alpha   90.00
_cell.angle_beta   90.00
_cell.angle_gamma   90.00
#
_symmetry.space_group_name_H-M   'P 1'
#
loop_
_entity.id
_entity.type
_entity.pdbx_description
1 polymer ?
#
loop_
_entity_poly.entity_id
_entity_poly.type
_entity_poly.pdbx_seq_one_letter_code
_entity_poly.pdbx_strand_id
1 'polypeptide(L)'
;MCTAATYQTKDFYFGRTLDYEFSYGDQIVITPRNYPFSFRHAGEMNTHYAIIGMAHVAGNYPLYYDAINEKGVGMAGLNFVGNAAYADVTSDRDNVAQFEFIPWILSQCATLSEVQTLLERMTLVDTPFSEQFPLAQLHWIISDQTGSITVESMADGLHIYENPV
;
A
#
# COMPACT_ATOMS: atom_id res chain seq x y z
N MET A 1 18.16 4.63 -2.66
CA MET A 1 17.12 4.25 -3.68
C MET A 1 16.56 2.91 -3.29
N CYS A 2 15.24 2.78 -3.15
CA CYS A 2 14.60 1.52 -2.78
C CYS A 2 14.50 0.59 -4.00
N THR A 3 14.59 -0.72 -3.76
CA THR A 3 14.40 -1.77 -4.76
C THR A 3 13.38 -2.77 -4.23
N ALA A 4 12.49 -3.26 -5.06
CA ALA A 4 11.60 -4.36 -4.73
C ALA A 4 11.66 -5.44 -5.81
N ALA A 5 11.51 -6.68 -5.43
CA ALA A 5 11.57 -7.82 -6.34
C ALA A 5 10.69 -8.97 -5.84
N THR A 6 10.22 -9.74 -6.81
CA THR A 6 9.61 -11.05 -6.60
C THR A 6 10.55 -12.13 -7.15
N TYR A 7 10.55 -13.29 -6.51
CA TYR A 7 11.32 -14.44 -6.94
C TYR A 7 10.52 -15.72 -6.74
N GLN A 8 10.35 -16.48 -7.83
CA GLN A 8 9.60 -17.72 -7.83
C GLN A 8 10.55 -18.92 -7.94
N THR A 9 10.39 -19.85 -7.00
CA THR A 9 10.98 -21.19 -7.07
C THR A 9 9.85 -22.20 -6.90
N LYS A 10 10.02 -23.22 -6.08
CA LYS A 10 8.89 -24.00 -5.57
C LYS A 10 8.03 -23.17 -4.58
N ASP A 11 8.64 -22.16 -3.93
CA ASP A 11 8.00 -21.18 -3.05
C ASP A 11 8.09 -19.80 -3.69
N PHE A 12 7.20 -18.89 -3.30
CA PHE A 12 7.18 -17.50 -3.76
C PHE A 12 7.82 -16.60 -2.71
N TYR A 13 8.66 -15.69 -3.17
CA TYR A 13 9.33 -14.69 -2.33
C TYR A 13 9.03 -13.29 -2.84
N PHE A 14 8.73 -12.41 -1.91
CA PHE A 14 8.61 -10.98 -2.13
C PHE A 14 9.52 -10.26 -1.14
N GLY A 15 10.30 -9.30 -1.61
CA GLY A 15 11.21 -8.54 -0.77
C GLY A 15 11.48 -7.15 -1.32
N ARG A 16 11.91 -6.27 -0.40
CA ARG A 16 12.32 -4.92 -0.76
C ARG A 16 13.48 -4.46 0.11
N THR A 17 14.25 -3.49 -0.39
CA THR A 17 15.22 -2.73 0.41
C THR A 17 14.61 -1.39 0.81
N LEU A 18 14.68 -1.03 2.08
CA LEU A 18 14.27 0.27 2.61
C LEU A 18 15.52 1.14 2.77
N ASP A 19 15.88 1.86 1.71
CA ASP A 19 17.12 2.63 1.66
C ASP A 19 16.86 4.08 2.05
N TYR A 20 17.02 4.38 3.34
CA TYR A 20 17.00 5.72 3.90
C TYR A 20 18.33 6.06 4.56
N GLU A 21 18.66 7.34 4.63
CA GLU A 21 19.88 7.83 5.27
C GLU A 21 19.79 7.80 6.79
N PHE A 22 18.58 7.71 7.36
CA PHE A 22 18.30 7.65 8.79
C PHE A 22 17.00 6.90 9.06
N SER A 23 16.83 6.37 10.28
CA SER A 23 15.59 5.72 10.71
C SER A 23 14.56 6.75 11.19
N TYR A 24 13.32 6.55 10.79
CA TYR A 24 12.16 7.29 11.31
C TYR A 24 11.55 6.63 12.57
N GLY A 25 12.23 5.66 13.17
CA GLY A 25 11.70 4.84 14.26
C GLY A 25 10.88 3.66 13.72
N ASP A 26 11.39 3.05 12.66
CA ASP A 26 10.75 1.95 11.94
C ASP A 26 10.59 0.73 12.86
N GLN A 27 9.42 0.09 12.80
CA GLN A 27 9.07 -1.06 13.62
C GLN A 27 8.41 -2.14 12.79
N ILE A 28 8.58 -3.40 13.20
CA ILE A 28 7.72 -4.49 12.70
C ILE A 28 6.39 -4.37 13.43
N VAL A 29 5.32 -4.18 12.67
CA VAL A 29 3.97 -3.99 13.21
C VAL A 29 3.07 -5.12 12.74
N ILE A 30 2.31 -5.69 13.69
CA ILE A 30 1.25 -6.65 13.41
C ILE A 30 -0.08 -5.95 13.68
N THR A 31 -0.92 -5.89 12.65
CA THR A 31 -2.30 -5.43 12.76
C THR A 31 -3.22 -6.66 12.78
N PRO A 32 -3.82 -7.02 13.93
CA PRO A 32 -4.69 -8.19 14.04
C PRO A 32 -6.02 -7.97 13.31
N ARG A 33 -6.75 -9.06 12.99
CA ARG A 33 -8.00 -9.06 12.20
C ARG A 33 -9.11 -8.13 12.71
N ASN A 34 -9.07 -7.72 13.96
CA ASN A 34 -10.06 -6.87 14.62
C ASN A 34 -9.50 -5.50 15.03
N TYR A 35 -8.36 -5.11 14.50
CA TYR A 35 -7.86 -3.75 14.68
C TYR A 35 -8.80 -2.76 13.95
N PRO A 36 -9.31 -1.72 14.61
CA PRO A 36 -10.24 -0.80 13.98
C PRO A 36 -9.48 0.19 13.08
N PHE A 37 -9.49 -0.04 11.78
CA PHE A 37 -9.05 0.97 10.82
C PHE A 37 -10.14 2.03 10.65
N SER A 38 -9.75 3.31 10.78
CA SER A 38 -10.58 4.46 10.42
C SER A 38 -9.94 5.17 9.24
N PHE A 39 -10.47 4.92 8.04
CA PHE A 39 -9.98 5.53 6.80
C PHE A 39 -10.60 6.91 6.60
N ARG A 40 -9.82 7.85 6.09
CA ARG A 40 -10.21 9.27 5.95
C ARG A 40 -11.50 9.48 5.16
N HIS A 41 -11.67 8.70 4.10
CA HIS A 41 -12.81 8.86 3.18
C HIS A 41 -13.62 7.56 3.01
N ALA A 42 -13.08 6.41 3.41
CA ALA A 42 -13.70 5.10 3.19
C ALA A 42 -14.38 4.53 4.45
N GLY A 43 -14.43 5.31 5.55
CA GLY A 43 -15.11 4.92 6.78
C GLY A 43 -14.31 3.95 7.64
N GLU A 44 -15.01 3.21 8.50
CA GLU A 44 -14.39 2.29 9.46
C GLU A 44 -14.40 0.84 8.94
N MET A 45 -13.32 0.12 9.24
CA MET A 45 -13.20 -1.30 8.96
C MET A 45 -12.75 -2.02 10.24
N ASN A 46 -13.67 -2.73 10.88
CA ASN A 46 -13.47 -3.39 12.17
C ASN A 46 -13.18 -4.90 12.04
N THR A 47 -13.21 -5.44 10.83
CA THR A 47 -12.89 -6.84 10.54
C THR A 47 -12.21 -6.91 9.18
N HIS A 48 -11.01 -7.47 9.15
CA HIS A 48 -10.16 -7.51 7.96
C HIS A 48 -9.11 -8.63 8.09
N TYR A 49 -8.32 -8.88 7.06
CA TYR A 49 -7.18 -9.78 7.14
C TYR A 49 -6.10 -9.21 8.07
N ALA A 50 -5.45 -10.08 8.83
CA ALA A 50 -4.27 -9.69 9.62
C ALA A 50 -3.12 -9.28 8.69
N ILE A 51 -2.39 -8.24 9.09
CA ILE A 51 -1.30 -7.65 8.32
C ILE A 51 -0.05 -7.61 9.19
N ILE A 52 1.11 -7.93 8.60
CA ILE A 52 2.42 -7.72 9.22
C ILE A 52 3.32 -6.98 8.23
N GLY A 53 4.07 -6.00 8.73
CA GLY A 53 4.97 -5.23 7.87
C GLY A 53 5.86 -4.28 8.64
N MET A 54 6.69 -3.56 7.90
CA MET A 54 7.50 -2.48 8.43
C MET A 54 6.69 -1.18 8.38
N ALA A 55 6.60 -0.48 9.51
CA ALA A 55 5.85 0.75 9.63
C ALA A 55 6.47 1.76 10.60
N HIS A 56 6.14 3.03 10.41
CA HIS A 56 6.21 4.03 11.47
C HIS A 56 4.84 4.10 12.17
N VAL A 57 4.81 4.07 13.50
CA VAL A 57 3.56 4.15 14.26
C VAL A 57 3.34 5.57 14.75
N ALA A 58 2.32 6.24 14.22
CA ALA A 58 1.92 7.59 14.59
C ALA A 58 0.51 7.60 15.19
N GLY A 59 0.37 7.97 16.46
CA GLY A 59 -0.94 8.03 17.12
C GLY A 59 -1.73 6.72 17.09
N ASN A 60 -1.08 5.59 17.28
CA ASN A 60 -1.60 4.23 17.15
C ASN A 60 -1.96 3.81 15.71
N TYR A 61 -1.69 4.62 14.69
CA TYR A 61 -1.90 4.26 13.28
C TYR A 61 -0.60 3.76 12.65
N PRO A 62 -0.60 2.58 11.99
CA PRO A 62 0.59 2.06 11.32
C PRO A 62 0.72 2.69 9.92
N LEU A 63 1.70 3.56 9.75
CA LEU A 63 2.11 4.08 8.45
C LEU A 63 3.05 3.06 7.80
N TYR A 64 2.50 2.10 7.08
CA TYR A 64 3.26 1.01 6.47
C TYR A 64 4.13 1.48 5.30
N TYR A 65 5.39 1.05 5.27
CA TYR A 65 6.28 1.14 4.11
C TYR A 65 6.11 -0.05 3.19
N ASP A 66 5.95 -1.22 3.79
CA ASP A 66 5.66 -2.50 3.15
C ASP A 66 4.93 -3.40 4.13
N ALA A 67 4.16 -4.34 3.62
CA ALA A 67 3.48 -5.33 4.43
C ALA A 67 3.02 -6.53 3.60
N ILE A 68 2.66 -7.59 4.29
CA ILE A 68 1.98 -8.77 3.76
C ILE A 68 0.78 -9.08 4.62
N ASN A 69 -0.31 -9.53 4.02
CA ASN A 69 -1.45 -10.04 4.76
C ASN A 69 -1.40 -11.57 4.95
N GLU A 70 -2.24 -12.08 5.82
CA GLU A 70 -2.33 -13.51 6.12
C GLU A 70 -2.78 -14.39 4.93
N LYS A 71 -3.20 -13.79 3.82
CA LYS A 71 -3.57 -14.49 2.57
C LYS A 71 -2.40 -14.60 1.58
N GLY A 72 -1.30 -13.91 1.86
CA GLY A 72 -0.09 -13.95 1.04
C GLY A 72 0.00 -12.84 -0.01
N VAL A 73 -0.87 -11.84 0.03
CA VAL A 73 -0.71 -10.63 -0.77
C VAL A 73 0.30 -9.71 -0.09
N GLY A 74 1.39 -9.40 -0.79
CA GLY A 74 2.44 -8.48 -0.34
C GLY A 74 2.39 -7.16 -1.10
N MET A 75 2.75 -6.06 -0.43
CA MET A 75 2.78 -4.72 -1.02
C MET A 75 3.92 -3.89 -0.45
N ALA A 76 4.60 -3.11 -1.29
CA ALA A 76 5.63 -2.18 -0.87
C ALA A 76 5.53 -0.85 -1.62
N GLY A 77 5.73 0.25 -0.88
CA GLY A 77 5.86 1.59 -1.44
C GLY A 77 7.32 1.94 -1.70
N LEU A 78 7.60 2.53 -2.85
CA LEU A 78 8.92 2.99 -3.27
C LEU A 78 8.85 4.47 -3.69
N ASN A 79 9.95 5.20 -3.56
CA ASN A 79 10.01 6.60 -3.95
C ASN A 79 9.76 6.81 -5.44
N PHE A 80 8.87 7.75 -5.76
CA PHE A 80 8.49 8.14 -7.12
C PHE A 80 8.48 9.66 -7.28
N VAL A 81 9.50 10.29 -6.72
CA VAL A 81 9.63 11.74 -6.58
C VAL A 81 9.59 12.45 -7.94
N GLY A 82 8.73 13.47 -8.05
CA GLY A 82 8.55 14.26 -9.26
C GLY A 82 7.57 13.66 -10.28
N ASN A 83 7.09 12.43 -10.07
CA ASN A 83 6.14 11.76 -10.96
C ASN A 83 4.79 11.49 -10.26
N ALA A 84 4.82 11.16 -8.97
CA ALA A 84 3.60 10.87 -8.22
C ALA A 84 2.70 12.11 -8.15
N ALA A 85 1.41 11.91 -8.46
CA ALA A 85 0.34 12.87 -8.27
C ALA A 85 -0.89 12.17 -7.73
N TYR A 86 -1.63 12.83 -6.85
CA TYR A 86 -2.84 12.32 -6.23
C TYR A 86 -4.01 13.20 -6.59
N ALA A 87 -5.19 12.61 -6.75
CA ALA A 87 -6.37 13.29 -7.24
C ALA A 87 -7.15 13.99 -6.12
N ASP A 88 -8.06 14.87 -6.50
CA ASP A 88 -9.10 15.36 -5.61
C ASP A 88 -10.11 14.24 -5.27
N VAL A 89 -10.78 14.38 -4.13
CA VAL A 89 -11.85 13.47 -3.69
C VAL A 89 -13.02 13.51 -4.69
N THR A 90 -13.50 12.35 -5.11
CA THR A 90 -14.63 12.19 -6.03
C THR A 90 -15.81 11.51 -5.34
N SER A 91 -17.03 11.69 -5.84
CA SER A 91 -18.25 11.14 -5.22
C SER A 91 -18.62 9.72 -5.68
N ASP A 92 -17.97 9.22 -6.71
CA ASP A 92 -18.33 8.01 -7.43
C ASP A 92 -17.31 6.87 -7.30
N ARG A 93 -16.26 7.08 -6.51
CA ARG A 93 -15.17 6.11 -6.32
C ARG A 93 -14.80 5.96 -4.84
N ASP A 94 -14.15 4.84 -4.52
CA ASP A 94 -13.53 4.64 -3.22
C ASP A 94 -12.30 5.55 -3.11
N ASN A 95 -12.41 6.63 -2.33
CA ASN A 95 -11.30 7.56 -2.12
C ASN A 95 -10.39 7.04 -1.01
N VAL A 96 -9.13 6.84 -1.32
CA VAL A 96 -8.14 6.29 -0.40
C VAL A 96 -6.96 7.25 -0.30
N ALA A 97 -6.65 7.72 0.90
CA ALA A 97 -5.48 8.55 1.11
C ALA A 97 -4.20 7.74 0.85
N GLN A 98 -3.15 8.40 0.36
CA GLN A 98 -1.91 7.75 -0.04
C GLN A 98 -1.33 6.87 1.09
N PHE A 99 -1.32 7.35 2.33
CA PHE A 99 -0.78 6.62 3.49
C PHE A 99 -1.65 5.42 3.92
N GLU A 100 -2.91 5.37 3.47
CA GLU A 100 -3.88 4.30 3.74
C GLU A 100 -3.84 3.18 2.70
N PHE A 101 -3.12 3.39 1.58
CA PHE A 101 -3.22 2.49 0.44
C PHE A 101 -2.77 1.06 0.75
N ILE A 102 -1.65 0.88 1.47
CA ILE A 102 -1.20 -0.45 1.89
C ILE A 102 -2.23 -1.13 2.80
N PRO A 103 -2.65 -0.56 3.94
CA PRO A 103 -3.64 -1.21 4.78
C PRO A 103 -5.01 -1.36 4.09
N TRP A 104 -5.42 -0.43 3.22
CA TRP A 104 -6.67 -0.54 2.48
C TRP A 104 -6.71 -1.78 1.58
N ILE A 105 -5.67 -2.00 0.78
CA ILE A 105 -5.55 -3.17 -0.11
C ILE A 105 -5.43 -4.46 0.71
N LEU A 106 -4.47 -4.52 1.63
CA LEU A 106 -4.16 -5.75 2.35
C LEU A 106 -5.24 -6.20 3.33
N SER A 107 -6.09 -5.28 3.76
CA SER A 107 -7.22 -5.59 4.65
C SER A 107 -8.30 -6.42 3.98
N GLN A 108 -8.49 -6.33 2.67
CA GLN A 108 -9.67 -6.86 1.99
C GLN A 108 -9.37 -7.78 0.81
N CYS A 109 -8.15 -7.78 0.26
CA CYS A 109 -7.80 -8.59 -0.89
C CYS A 109 -7.03 -9.86 -0.47
N ALA A 110 -7.52 -11.02 -0.90
CA ALA A 110 -6.87 -12.31 -0.68
C ALA A 110 -5.98 -12.73 -1.85
N THR A 111 -6.13 -12.12 -3.02
CA THR A 111 -5.42 -12.44 -4.26
C THR A 111 -5.09 -11.19 -5.06
N LEU A 112 -4.08 -11.30 -5.94
CA LEU A 112 -3.72 -10.22 -6.87
C LEU A 112 -4.89 -9.84 -7.81
N SER A 113 -5.71 -10.82 -8.22
CA SER A 113 -6.91 -10.57 -9.03
C SER A 113 -7.96 -9.72 -8.29
N GLU A 114 -8.15 -9.95 -6.98
CA GLU A 114 -9.04 -9.09 -6.16
C GLU A 114 -8.47 -7.69 -6.03
N VAL A 115 -7.14 -7.54 -5.91
CA VAL A 115 -6.47 -6.24 -5.92
C VAL A 115 -6.76 -5.50 -7.22
N GLN A 116 -6.57 -6.13 -8.38
CA GLN A 116 -6.83 -5.51 -9.68
C GLN A 116 -8.29 -5.03 -9.79
N THR A 117 -9.25 -5.85 -9.36
CA THR A 117 -10.68 -5.48 -9.34
C THR A 117 -10.95 -4.29 -8.40
N LEU A 118 -10.28 -4.24 -7.24
CA LEU A 118 -10.45 -3.14 -6.29
C LEU A 118 -9.87 -1.84 -6.84
N LEU A 119 -8.72 -1.89 -7.51
CA LEU A 119 -8.06 -0.74 -8.12
C LEU A 119 -8.92 -0.05 -9.21
N GLU A 120 -9.77 -0.79 -9.92
CA GLU A 120 -10.64 -0.23 -10.95
C GLU A 120 -11.66 0.79 -10.40
N ARG A 121 -12.07 0.66 -9.14
CA ARG A 121 -13.11 1.48 -8.51
C ARG A 121 -12.59 2.51 -7.51
N MET A 122 -11.30 2.53 -7.23
CA MET A 122 -10.70 3.43 -6.25
C MET A 122 -9.99 4.63 -6.90
N THR A 123 -9.71 5.63 -6.09
CA THR A 123 -8.88 6.78 -6.42
C THR A 123 -7.93 7.05 -5.26
N LEU A 124 -6.64 7.22 -5.55
CA LEU A 124 -5.68 7.73 -4.58
C LEU A 124 -5.80 9.24 -4.49
N VAL A 125 -6.13 9.74 -3.30
CA VAL A 125 -6.45 11.15 -3.11
C VAL A 125 -5.38 11.91 -2.34
N ASP A 126 -5.31 13.22 -2.63
CA ASP A 126 -4.42 14.20 -2.00
C ASP A 126 -4.93 14.52 -0.58
N THR A 127 -4.70 13.59 0.33
CA THR A 127 -5.05 13.74 1.74
C THR A 127 -3.86 13.33 2.60
N PRO A 128 -3.15 14.27 3.24
CA PRO A 128 -2.01 13.96 4.09
C PRO A 128 -2.46 13.33 5.42
N PHE A 129 -1.57 12.57 6.04
CA PHE A 129 -1.81 12.05 7.39
C PHE A 129 -1.93 13.17 8.41
N SER A 130 -0.97 14.12 8.38
CA SER A 130 -0.94 15.32 9.20
C SER A 130 0.03 16.34 8.60
N GLU A 131 0.11 17.55 9.18
CA GLU A 131 1.12 18.54 8.79
C GLU A 131 2.56 18.02 8.98
N GLN A 132 2.78 17.19 10.01
CA GLN A 132 4.08 16.60 10.29
C GLN A 132 4.42 15.44 9.32
N PHE A 133 3.42 14.76 8.80
CA PHE A 133 3.53 13.66 7.85
C PHE A 133 2.75 14.01 6.58
N PRO A 134 3.36 14.83 5.70
CA PRO A 134 2.76 15.20 4.42
C PRO A 134 2.72 14.01 3.47
N LEU A 135 2.12 14.20 2.31
CA LEU A 135 2.07 13.20 1.25
C LEU A 135 3.47 12.76 0.84
N ALA A 136 3.68 11.46 0.84
CA ALA A 136 4.87 10.85 0.26
C ALA A 136 4.64 10.57 -1.24
N GLN A 137 5.61 10.93 -2.08
CA GLN A 137 5.55 10.67 -3.52
C GLN A 137 6.02 9.24 -3.78
N LEU A 138 5.06 8.32 -3.89
CA LEU A 138 5.31 6.88 -4.00
C LEU A 138 4.67 6.28 -5.25
N HIS A 139 5.24 5.15 -5.67
CA HIS A 139 4.59 4.11 -6.45
C HIS A 139 4.68 2.78 -5.68
N TRP A 140 3.96 1.77 -6.12
CA TRP A 140 3.85 0.51 -5.37
C TRP A 140 4.05 -0.69 -6.26
N ILE A 141 4.64 -1.74 -5.68
CA ILE A 141 4.56 -3.10 -6.18
C ILE A 141 3.60 -3.90 -5.28
N ILE A 142 2.72 -4.66 -5.91
CA ILE A 142 1.78 -5.56 -5.23
C ILE A 142 1.93 -6.94 -5.85
N SER A 143 1.97 -7.96 -5.03
CA SER A 143 2.26 -9.32 -5.50
C SER A 143 1.60 -10.38 -4.65
N ASP A 144 1.33 -11.53 -5.28
CA ASP A 144 1.06 -12.81 -4.64
C ASP A 144 1.80 -13.92 -5.39
N GLN A 145 1.53 -15.18 -5.05
CA GLN A 145 2.17 -16.34 -5.69
C GLN A 145 1.88 -16.47 -7.20
N THR A 146 0.94 -15.71 -7.76
CA THR A 146 0.55 -15.77 -9.18
C THR A 146 1.27 -14.74 -10.04
N GLY A 147 1.86 -13.70 -9.43
CA GLY A 147 2.58 -12.64 -10.14
C GLY A 147 2.69 -11.35 -9.37
N SER A 148 3.00 -10.27 -10.07
CA SER A 148 3.08 -8.93 -9.50
C SER A 148 2.61 -7.84 -10.46
N ILE A 149 2.16 -6.74 -9.89
CA ILE A 149 1.82 -5.51 -10.61
C ILE A 149 2.56 -4.32 -10.01
N THR A 150 2.83 -3.32 -10.85
CA THR A 150 3.27 -1.99 -10.42
C THR A 150 2.09 -1.03 -10.52
N VAL A 151 1.88 -0.22 -9.48
CA VAL A 151 0.82 0.78 -9.43
C VAL A 151 1.44 2.16 -9.28
N GLU A 152 1.13 3.04 -10.21
CA GLU A 152 1.63 4.42 -10.27
C GLU A 152 0.46 5.41 -10.36
N SER A 153 0.38 6.35 -9.43
CA SER A 153 -0.57 7.46 -9.47
C SER A 153 0.15 8.68 -10.03
N MET A 154 -0.26 9.09 -11.21
CA MET A 154 0.35 10.21 -11.96
C MET A 154 -0.70 11.28 -12.30
N ALA A 155 -0.26 12.40 -12.88
CA ALA A 155 -1.13 13.53 -13.20
C ALA A 155 -2.29 13.18 -14.18
N ASP A 156 -2.13 12.15 -14.98
CA ASP A 156 -3.12 11.65 -15.94
C ASP A 156 -3.94 10.45 -15.42
N GLY A 157 -3.71 10.02 -14.16
CA GLY A 157 -4.50 8.99 -13.49
C GLY A 157 -3.69 7.88 -12.84
N LEU A 158 -4.40 6.82 -12.47
CA LEU A 158 -3.84 5.60 -11.87
C LEU A 158 -3.47 4.60 -12.97
N HIS A 159 -2.19 4.24 -13.02
CA HIS A 159 -1.64 3.29 -13.99
C HIS A 159 -1.29 1.98 -13.30
N ILE A 160 -1.63 0.86 -13.93
CA ILE A 160 -1.38 -0.48 -13.45
C ILE A 160 -0.63 -1.26 -14.53
N TYR A 161 0.54 -1.76 -14.19
CA TYR A 161 1.39 -2.52 -15.09
C TYR A 161 1.59 -3.93 -14.54
N GLU A 162 1.33 -4.94 -15.36
CA GLU A 162 1.73 -6.30 -15.05
C GLU A 162 3.24 -6.44 -15.22
N ASN A 163 3.89 -7.01 -14.22
CA ASN A 163 5.32 -7.26 -14.30
C ASN A 163 5.57 -8.63 -14.93
N PRO A 164 6.50 -8.74 -15.89
CA PRO A 164 6.87 -10.05 -16.44
C PRO A 164 7.47 -10.94 -15.35
N VAL A 165 7.10 -12.23 -15.40
CA VAL A 165 7.61 -13.26 -14.50
C VAL A 165 8.93 -13.81 -15.06
#